data_1068ec793658519691d0bb37730c7653
#
_entry.id   1068ec793658519691d0bb37730c7653
#
_cell.length_a   1.000
_cell.length_b   1.000
_cell.length_c   1.000
_cell.angle_alpha   90.00
_cell.angle_beta   90.00
_cell.angle_gamma   90.00
#
_symmetry.space_group_name_H-M   'P 1'
#
loop_
_entity.id
_entity.type
_entity.pdbx_description
1 polymer ?
#
loop_
_entity_poly.entity_id
_entity_poly.type
_entity_poly.pdbx_seq_one_letter_code
_entity_poly.pdbx_strand_id
1 'polypeptide(L)'
;MGVNSDVYAADVNIDILSATVKDKRIEGVSVTLQRNGAQSVSGTTNASGSVNLGSTFADDQDALLIVKKEGYSNLVVKCSCAGMTYAISPAMTSLDGMRVVLSWGEKPFDLDSHLIFSGGHIYFDSKEGTDANLDVDDTDSYGPETVTISKKHFGASNIYAVQDYSNKGLPNSNYLSASKAKVFVYVGSSLVR
;
A
#
# COMPACT_ATOMS: atom_id res chain seq x y z
N MET A 1 -36.09 -0.08 -25.59
CA MET A 1 -36.00 0.37 -24.18
C MET A 1 -34.55 0.34 -23.79
N GLY A 2 -33.90 1.51 -23.75
CA GLY A 2 -32.49 1.62 -23.30
C GLY A 2 -32.47 1.51 -21.79
N VAL A 3 -31.75 0.54 -21.26
CA VAL A 3 -31.35 0.51 -19.84
C VAL A 3 -30.35 1.63 -19.67
N ASN A 4 -30.77 2.74 -19.06
CA ASN A 4 -29.83 3.69 -18.46
C ASN A 4 -29.13 2.93 -17.34
N SER A 5 -27.89 2.53 -17.56
CA SER A 5 -27.00 2.21 -16.47
C SER A 5 -26.68 3.54 -15.78
N ASP A 6 -27.33 3.79 -14.65
CA ASP A 6 -26.97 4.88 -13.78
C ASP A 6 -25.50 4.71 -13.41
N VAL A 7 -24.64 5.53 -14.01
CA VAL A 7 -23.24 5.63 -13.64
C VAL A 7 -23.23 6.33 -12.27
N TYR A 8 -23.15 5.55 -11.20
CA TYR A 8 -23.01 6.12 -9.87
C TYR A 8 -21.66 6.84 -9.79
N ALA A 9 -21.73 8.17 -9.74
CA ALA A 9 -20.59 8.99 -9.38
C ALA A 9 -20.11 8.56 -7.98
N ALA A 10 -18.84 8.25 -7.84
CA ALA A 10 -18.25 7.85 -6.58
C ALA A 10 -17.34 8.98 -6.06
N ASP A 11 -17.47 9.32 -4.78
CA ASP A 11 -16.48 10.12 -4.08
C ASP A 11 -15.36 9.20 -3.61
N VAL A 12 -14.20 9.33 -4.24
CA VAL A 12 -13.02 8.53 -3.93
C VAL A 12 -12.07 9.36 -3.07
N ASN A 13 -12.19 9.21 -1.76
CA ASN A 13 -11.28 9.83 -0.80
C ASN A 13 -10.07 8.92 -0.58
N ILE A 14 -8.87 9.47 -0.74
CA ILE A 14 -7.60 8.76 -0.60
C ILE A 14 -6.68 9.53 0.33
N ASP A 15 -6.06 8.83 1.26
CA ASP A 15 -4.97 9.34 2.09
C ASP A 15 -3.63 8.77 1.64
N ILE A 16 -2.60 9.61 1.60
CA ILE A 16 -1.25 9.22 1.20
C ILE A 16 -0.27 9.45 2.34
N LEU A 17 0.40 8.39 2.74
CA LEU A 17 1.42 8.37 3.78
C LEU A 17 2.81 8.06 3.22
N SER A 18 3.84 8.27 4.04
CA SER A 18 5.19 7.78 3.79
C SER A 18 5.27 6.28 4.12
N ALA A 19 5.90 5.51 3.24
CA ALA A 19 6.17 4.10 3.51
C ALA A 19 7.30 3.87 4.55
N THR A 20 8.09 4.90 4.88
CA THR A 20 9.28 4.74 5.73
C THR A 20 9.26 5.56 7.01
N VAL A 21 8.23 6.34 7.22
CA VAL A 21 8.07 7.16 8.44
C VAL A 21 6.64 7.05 8.90
N LYS A 22 6.44 6.46 10.09
CA LYS A 22 5.11 6.26 10.69
C LYS A 22 4.33 7.57 10.76
N ASP A 23 3.05 7.53 10.42
CA ASP A 23 2.06 8.61 10.46
C ASP A 23 2.41 9.86 9.63
N LYS A 24 3.49 9.80 8.83
CA LYS A 24 3.89 10.93 7.99
C LYS A 24 3.01 11.04 6.76
N ARG A 25 2.10 11.99 6.78
CA ARG A 25 1.25 12.37 5.66
C ARG A 25 2.03 13.13 4.59
N ILE A 26 1.74 12.88 3.32
CA ILE A 26 2.49 13.46 2.20
C ILE A 26 1.62 14.41 1.41
N GLU A 27 1.95 15.69 1.48
CA GLU A 27 1.35 16.76 0.67
C GLU A 27 1.92 16.79 -0.76
N GLY A 28 1.14 17.32 -1.70
CA GLY A 28 1.59 17.57 -3.07
C GLY A 28 1.81 16.31 -3.90
N VAL A 29 1.13 15.22 -3.58
CA VAL A 29 1.14 13.97 -4.35
C VAL A 29 0.08 14.05 -5.45
N SER A 30 0.47 13.82 -6.70
CA SER A 30 -0.47 13.69 -7.81
C SER A 30 -1.14 12.31 -7.75
N VAL A 31 -2.47 12.31 -7.69
CA VAL A 31 -3.30 11.12 -7.64
C VAL A 31 -4.27 11.14 -8.83
N THR A 32 -4.26 10.09 -9.64
CA THR A 32 -5.13 9.96 -10.81
C THR A 32 -5.94 8.67 -10.71
N LEU A 33 -7.23 8.78 -10.86
CA LEU A 33 -8.14 7.65 -11.03
C LEU A 33 -8.46 7.50 -12.51
N GLN A 34 -8.22 6.31 -13.04
CA GLN A 34 -8.35 6.01 -14.47
C GLN A 34 -9.17 4.73 -14.67
N ARG A 35 -10.02 4.75 -15.68
CA ARG A 35 -10.77 3.58 -16.18
C ARG A 35 -10.75 3.58 -17.70
N ASN A 36 -10.63 2.40 -18.29
CA ASN A 36 -10.67 2.28 -19.74
C ASN A 36 -12.03 2.75 -20.30
N GLY A 37 -12.00 3.58 -21.32
CA GLY A 37 -13.20 4.15 -21.94
C GLY A 37 -13.88 5.28 -21.16
N ALA A 38 -13.29 5.75 -20.06
CA ALA A 38 -13.79 6.88 -19.27
C ALA A 38 -12.75 8.01 -19.16
N GLN A 39 -13.23 9.22 -18.87
CA GLN A 39 -12.33 10.34 -18.62
C GLN A 39 -11.65 10.16 -17.27
N SER A 40 -10.31 10.26 -17.24
CA SER A 40 -9.54 10.21 -16.00
C SER A 40 -9.80 11.42 -15.11
N VAL A 41 -9.79 11.20 -13.81
CA VAL A 41 -9.93 12.23 -12.80
C VAL A 41 -8.63 12.33 -12.01
N SER A 42 -8.14 13.55 -11.80
CA SER A 42 -6.89 13.77 -11.07
C SER A 42 -7.04 14.85 -10.00
N GLY A 43 -6.26 14.72 -8.95
CA GLY A 43 -6.14 15.70 -7.88
C GLY A 43 -4.76 15.64 -7.24
N THR A 44 -4.55 16.54 -6.28
CA THR A 44 -3.29 16.64 -5.53
C THR A 44 -3.60 16.60 -4.05
N THR A 45 -2.83 15.83 -3.27
CA THR A 45 -3.02 15.77 -1.83
C THR A 45 -2.73 17.11 -1.16
N ASN A 46 -3.56 17.46 -0.20
CA ASN A 46 -3.43 18.64 0.64
C ASN A 46 -2.38 18.41 1.77
N ALA A 47 -2.23 19.38 2.66
CA ALA A 47 -1.32 19.32 3.81
C ALA A 47 -1.62 18.15 4.78
N SER A 48 -2.86 17.64 4.79
CA SER A 48 -3.25 16.44 5.53
C SER A 48 -2.97 15.13 4.78
N GLY A 49 -2.32 15.20 3.62
CA GLY A 49 -2.05 14.02 2.79
C GLY A 49 -3.29 13.46 2.09
N SER A 50 -4.40 14.17 2.10
CA SER A 50 -5.70 13.70 1.61
C SER A 50 -6.07 14.34 0.28
N VAL A 51 -6.75 13.57 -0.59
CA VAL A 51 -7.36 14.05 -1.83
C VAL A 51 -8.74 13.42 -2.00
N ASN A 52 -9.69 14.21 -2.50
CA ASN A 52 -11.00 13.74 -2.93
C ASN A 52 -11.07 13.82 -4.46
N LEU A 53 -11.41 12.70 -5.09
CA LEU A 53 -11.60 12.58 -6.53
C LEU A 53 -13.06 12.25 -6.81
N GLY A 54 -13.83 13.24 -7.27
CA GLY A 54 -15.18 13.02 -7.78
C GLY A 54 -15.12 12.24 -9.09
N SER A 55 -15.54 10.99 -9.09
CA SER A 55 -15.49 10.11 -10.25
C SER A 55 -16.83 10.01 -10.96
N THR A 56 -16.80 9.94 -12.30
CA THR A 56 -17.98 9.65 -13.14
C THR A 56 -18.15 8.16 -13.43
N PHE A 57 -17.32 7.30 -12.84
CA PHE A 57 -17.35 5.84 -13.01
C PHE A 57 -17.18 5.14 -11.66
N ALA A 58 -17.54 3.86 -11.61
CA ALA A 58 -17.52 3.06 -10.40
C ALA A 58 -16.08 2.85 -9.85
N ASP A 59 -15.96 2.87 -8.54
CA ASP A 59 -14.72 2.48 -7.82
C ASP A 59 -14.66 0.96 -7.65
N ASP A 60 -14.29 0.28 -8.71
CA ASP A 60 -14.20 -1.18 -8.80
C ASP A 60 -12.85 -1.65 -9.36
N GLN A 61 -12.66 -2.95 -9.54
CA GLN A 61 -11.39 -3.54 -9.99
C GLN A 61 -10.99 -3.20 -11.43
N ASP A 62 -11.88 -2.58 -12.22
CA ASP A 62 -11.58 -2.09 -13.57
C ASP A 62 -10.96 -0.68 -13.54
N ALA A 63 -11.03 0.00 -12.40
CA ALA A 63 -10.38 1.29 -12.18
C ALA A 63 -8.95 1.10 -11.65
N LEU A 64 -8.07 2.02 -12.06
CA LEU A 64 -6.68 2.11 -11.58
C LEU A 64 -6.49 3.44 -10.84
N LEU A 65 -5.86 3.36 -9.68
CA LEU A 65 -5.32 4.51 -8.98
C LEU A 65 -3.83 4.61 -9.31
N ILE A 66 -3.39 5.78 -9.78
CA ILE A 66 -2.01 6.08 -10.12
C ILE A 66 -1.54 7.21 -9.22
N VAL A 67 -0.50 6.97 -8.44
CA VAL A 67 0.05 7.91 -7.47
C VAL A 67 1.49 8.25 -7.84
N LYS A 68 1.79 9.54 -7.93
CA LYS A 68 3.11 10.04 -8.36
C LYS A 68 3.57 11.22 -7.53
N LYS A 69 4.83 11.20 -7.14
CA LYS A 69 5.53 12.34 -6.53
C LYS A 69 7.01 12.26 -6.86
N GLU A 70 7.63 13.40 -7.15
CA GLU A 70 9.09 13.47 -7.35
C GLU A 70 9.84 12.97 -6.11
N GLY A 71 10.89 12.19 -6.30
CA GLY A 71 11.67 11.55 -5.24
C GLY A 71 11.04 10.27 -4.67
N TYR A 72 9.87 9.86 -5.15
CA TYR A 72 9.18 8.64 -4.72
C TYR A 72 8.98 7.68 -5.90
N SER A 73 8.87 6.39 -5.57
CA SER A 73 8.46 5.38 -6.54
C SER A 73 6.99 5.59 -6.92
N ASN A 74 6.65 5.39 -8.19
CA ASN A 74 5.26 5.44 -8.62
C ASN A 74 4.49 4.25 -8.05
N LEU A 75 3.26 4.51 -7.59
CA LEU A 75 2.33 3.47 -7.17
C LEU A 75 1.21 3.37 -8.20
N VAL A 76 0.90 2.15 -8.63
CA VAL A 76 -0.27 1.84 -9.46
C VAL A 76 -1.01 0.68 -8.80
N VAL A 77 -2.30 0.87 -8.55
CA VAL A 77 -3.12 -0.13 -7.86
C VAL A 77 -4.50 -0.26 -8.49
N LYS A 78 -5.00 -1.48 -8.58
CA LYS A 78 -6.40 -1.72 -8.92
C LYS A 78 -7.32 -1.36 -7.75
N CYS A 79 -8.39 -0.63 -8.03
CA CYS A 79 -9.41 -0.28 -7.04
C CYS A 79 -10.26 -1.53 -6.67
N SER A 80 -11.10 -1.57 -5.62
CA SER A 80 -11.75 -0.44 -4.91
C SER A 80 -10.78 0.35 -4.04
N CYS A 81 -10.76 1.66 -4.20
CA CYS A 81 -9.77 2.56 -3.62
C CYS A 81 -10.38 3.58 -2.63
N ALA A 82 -11.68 3.83 -2.70
CA ALA A 82 -12.36 4.80 -1.85
C ALA A 82 -12.20 4.46 -0.36
N GLY A 83 -11.81 5.47 0.43
CA GLY A 83 -11.59 5.34 1.86
C GLY A 83 -10.34 4.55 2.24
N MET A 84 -9.44 4.28 1.28
CA MET A 84 -8.18 3.59 1.53
C MET A 84 -7.06 4.59 1.81
N THR A 85 -6.11 4.14 2.61
CA THR A 85 -4.81 4.78 2.81
C THR A 85 -3.76 4.03 2.01
N TYR A 86 -2.94 4.76 1.27
CA TYR A 86 -1.80 4.20 0.56
C TYR A 86 -0.51 4.86 1.01
N ALA A 87 0.58 4.11 0.99
CA ALA A 87 1.89 4.65 1.30
C ALA A 87 2.78 4.65 0.06
N ILE A 88 3.49 5.76 -0.15
CA ILE A 88 4.48 5.88 -1.23
C ILE A 88 5.89 5.72 -0.68
N SER A 89 6.68 4.91 -1.39
CA SER A 89 8.06 4.60 -1.05
C SER A 89 8.99 5.68 -1.59
N PRO A 90 9.82 6.34 -0.76
CA PRO A 90 10.96 7.08 -1.28
C PRO A 90 11.77 6.19 -2.23
N ALA A 91 12.17 6.72 -3.38
CA ALA A 91 12.95 5.98 -4.36
C ALA A 91 14.27 5.51 -3.73
N MET A 92 14.57 4.22 -3.86
CA MET A 92 15.84 3.67 -3.42
C MET A 92 16.91 3.92 -4.48
N THR A 93 18.10 4.32 -4.05
CA THR A 93 19.22 4.58 -4.95
C THR A 93 19.91 3.30 -5.40
N SER A 94 19.83 2.23 -4.61
CA SER A 94 20.42 0.94 -4.92
C SER A 94 19.39 -0.04 -5.50
N LEU A 95 19.78 -0.76 -6.53
CA LEU A 95 19.02 -1.89 -7.07
C LEU A 95 19.27 -3.19 -6.30
N ASP A 96 20.22 -3.20 -5.37
CA ASP A 96 20.48 -4.35 -4.49
C ASP A 96 19.47 -4.44 -3.35
N GLY A 97 18.77 -3.34 -3.07
CA GLY A 97 17.71 -3.28 -2.08
C GLY A 97 16.33 -3.63 -2.62
N MET A 98 15.41 -3.85 -1.70
CA MET A 98 13.99 -4.07 -1.97
C MET A 98 13.16 -3.53 -0.80
N ARG A 99 12.00 -2.98 -1.09
CA ARG A 99 11.04 -2.57 -0.06
C ARG A 99 9.69 -3.21 -0.30
N VAL A 100 9.13 -3.76 0.76
CA VAL A 100 7.79 -4.36 0.78
C VAL A 100 6.90 -3.48 1.63
N VAL A 101 5.80 -3.00 1.06
CA VAL A 101 4.82 -2.14 1.73
C VAL A 101 3.48 -2.86 1.76
N LEU A 102 2.96 -3.06 2.95
CA LEU A 102 1.63 -3.61 3.20
C LEU A 102 0.68 -2.45 3.51
N SER A 103 -0.46 -2.41 2.83
CA SER A 103 -1.60 -1.55 3.15
C SER A 103 -2.85 -2.40 3.21
N TRP A 104 -3.79 -2.03 4.08
CA TRP A 104 -5.06 -2.74 4.23
C TRP A 104 -6.21 -1.77 4.50
N GLY A 105 -7.41 -2.26 4.76
CA GLY A 105 -8.59 -1.45 5.08
C GLY A 105 -8.71 -1.15 6.57
N GLU A 106 -9.91 -0.75 6.99
CA GLU A 106 -10.20 -0.43 8.39
C GLU A 106 -10.04 -1.64 9.34
N LYS A 107 -10.24 -2.83 8.83
CA LYS A 107 -10.15 -4.08 9.60
C LYS A 107 -9.32 -5.14 8.86
N PRO A 108 -8.56 -5.97 9.60
CA PRO A 108 -8.33 -5.91 11.05
C PRO A 108 -7.57 -4.66 11.47
N PHE A 109 -7.50 -4.37 12.78
CA PHE A 109 -6.75 -3.21 13.27
C PHE A 109 -5.26 -3.36 13.02
N ASP A 110 -4.74 -4.57 13.19
CA ASP A 110 -3.32 -4.87 13.21
C ASP A 110 -3.01 -6.07 12.32
N LEU A 111 -2.27 -5.82 11.25
CA LEU A 111 -1.68 -6.82 10.36
C LEU A 111 -0.17 -6.72 10.42
N ASP A 112 0.48 -7.80 10.83
CA ASP A 112 1.93 -7.88 10.91
C ASP A 112 2.58 -8.41 9.65
N SER A 113 3.67 -7.75 9.26
CA SER A 113 4.61 -8.21 8.26
C SER A 113 5.67 -9.12 8.87
N HIS A 114 5.89 -10.26 8.25
CA HIS A 114 6.97 -11.18 8.58
C HIS A 114 7.86 -11.36 7.36
N LEU A 115 9.14 -11.00 7.48
CA LEU A 115 10.16 -11.31 6.50
C LEU A 115 11.12 -12.36 7.06
N ILE A 116 11.15 -13.55 6.44
CA ILE A 116 12.09 -14.62 6.75
C ILE A 116 13.10 -14.72 5.60
N PHE A 117 14.37 -14.56 5.90
CA PHE A 117 15.45 -14.55 4.93
C PHE A 117 16.74 -15.16 5.52
N SER A 118 17.80 -15.27 4.75
CA SER A 118 19.06 -15.87 5.22
C SER A 118 19.70 -15.12 6.40
N GLY A 119 19.37 -13.84 6.59
CA GLY A 119 19.86 -13.00 7.71
C GLY A 119 19.00 -13.05 8.97
N GLY A 120 17.87 -13.80 8.96
CA GLY A 120 17.00 -13.93 10.12
C GLY A 120 15.52 -13.75 9.85
N HIS A 121 14.78 -13.30 10.85
CA HIS A 121 13.36 -13.03 10.82
C HIS A 121 13.10 -11.61 11.31
N ILE A 122 12.57 -10.75 10.42
CA ILE A 122 12.15 -9.39 10.72
C ILE A 122 10.65 -9.36 10.91
N TYR A 123 10.18 -8.83 12.04
CA TYR A 123 8.78 -8.68 12.43
C TYR A 123 8.69 -7.73 13.63
N PHE A 124 7.51 -7.46 14.18
CA PHE A 124 7.28 -6.46 15.23
C PHE A 124 8.18 -6.62 16.48
N ASP A 125 8.54 -7.85 16.86
CA ASP A 125 9.40 -8.13 18.04
C ASP A 125 10.90 -8.24 17.70
N SER A 126 11.25 -8.20 16.40
CA SER A 126 12.63 -8.20 15.91
C SER A 126 12.72 -7.30 14.67
N LYS A 127 12.74 -5.98 14.92
CA LYS A 127 12.61 -4.97 13.86
C LYS A 127 13.89 -4.72 13.07
N GLU A 128 15.04 -5.08 13.62
CA GLU A 128 16.35 -4.78 13.04
C GLU A 128 17.13 -6.07 12.76
N GLY A 129 17.71 -6.16 11.57
CA GLY A 129 18.62 -7.23 11.15
C GLY A 129 19.80 -6.66 10.36
N THR A 130 20.74 -7.52 9.96
CA THR A 130 21.98 -7.09 9.29
C THR A 130 21.70 -6.37 7.96
N ASP A 131 20.77 -6.86 7.17
CA ASP A 131 20.48 -6.33 5.83
C ASP A 131 18.96 -6.07 5.60
N ALA A 132 18.17 -6.05 6.68
CA ALA A 132 16.74 -5.77 6.62
C ALA A 132 16.23 -5.18 7.93
N ASN A 133 15.17 -4.37 7.82
CA ASN A 133 14.48 -3.77 8.97
C ASN A 133 12.99 -3.59 8.70
N LEU A 134 12.21 -3.51 9.76
CA LEU A 134 10.83 -3.06 9.77
C LEU A 134 10.82 -1.55 9.97
N ASP A 135 10.60 -0.78 8.89
CA ASP A 135 10.63 0.69 8.92
C ASP A 135 9.43 1.28 9.66
N VAL A 136 8.27 0.70 9.39
CA VAL A 136 6.98 1.10 9.98
C VAL A 136 6.27 -0.14 10.46
N ASP A 137 5.81 -0.08 11.70
CA ASP A 137 4.99 -1.05 12.39
C ASP A 137 3.71 -0.31 12.81
N ASP A 138 2.61 -0.61 12.12
CA ASP A 138 1.33 0.06 12.29
C ASP A 138 0.31 -0.88 12.92
N THR A 139 -0.30 -0.45 14.01
CA THR A 139 -1.17 -1.27 14.87
C THR A 139 -2.62 -0.77 14.94
N ASP A 140 -3.00 0.21 14.09
CA ASP A 140 -4.29 0.89 14.24
C ASP A 140 -5.08 1.14 12.94
N SER A 141 -5.09 0.18 12.03
CA SER A 141 -5.85 0.17 10.76
C SER A 141 -5.13 0.86 9.60
N TYR A 142 -5.49 0.43 8.39
CA TYR A 142 -5.04 0.95 7.10
C TYR A 142 -3.55 0.75 6.77
N GLY A 143 -2.67 0.66 7.76
CA GLY A 143 -1.22 0.67 7.56
C GLY A 143 -0.67 2.06 7.17
N PRO A 144 0.53 2.14 6.69
CA PRO A 144 1.33 1.03 6.12
C PRO A 144 2.11 0.26 7.17
N GLU A 145 2.44 -0.97 6.83
CA GLU A 145 3.56 -1.66 7.44
C GLU A 145 4.64 -1.90 6.39
N THR A 146 5.89 -1.64 6.74
CA THR A 146 6.95 -1.59 5.72
C THR A 146 8.22 -2.28 6.18
N VAL A 147 8.67 -3.23 5.34
CA VAL A 147 9.95 -3.91 5.49
C VAL A 147 10.90 -3.47 4.37
N THR A 148 12.09 -3.00 4.74
CA THR A 148 13.17 -2.72 3.79
C THR A 148 14.26 -3.78 3.90
N ILE A 149 14.66 -4.35 2.77
CA ILE A 149 15.86 -5.16 2.59
C ILE A 149 16.88 -4.24 1.94
N SER A 150 17.96 -3.91 2.64
CA SER A 150 19.02 -3.01 2.13
C SER A 150 19.93 -3.71 1.16
N LYS A 151 20.11 -5.04 1.31
CA LYS A 151 20.94 -5.87 0.44
C LYS A 151 20.32 -7.24 0.23
N LYS A 152 20.04 -7.58 -1.02
CA LYS A 152 19.55 -8.91 -1.42
C LYS A 152 20.68 -9.93 -1.40
N HIS A 153 20.38 -11.11 -0.88
CA HIS A 153 21.28 -12.26 -0.90
C HIS A 153 20.91 -13.17 -2.08
N PHE A 154 21.73 -13.19 -3.12
CA PHE A 154 21.49 -13.99 -4.30
C PHE A 154 21.58 -15.50 -3.98
N GLY A 155 20.66 -16.29 -4.57
CA GLY A 155 20.57 -17.72 -4.33
C GLY A 155 19.86 -18.13 -3.04
N ALA A 156 19.42 -17.17 -2.21
CA ALA A 156 18.60 -17.40 -1.03
C ALA A 156 17.13 -17.03 -1.31
N SER A 157 16.22 -17.76 -0.67
CA SER A 157 14.80 -17.41 -0.68
C SER A 157 14.51 -16.38 0.38
N ASN A 158 13.66 -15.38 0.04
CA ASN A 158 13.06 -14.46 0.99
C ASN A 158 11.56 -14.78 1.01
N ILE A 159 11.03 -15.05 2.19
CA ILE A 159 9.60 -15.33 2.40
C ILE A 159 9.00 -14.12 3.09
N TYR A 160 8.01 -13.52 2.46
CA TYR A 160 7.19 -12.49 3.08
C TYR A 160 5.81 -13.07 3.39
N ALA A 161 5.37 -12.90 4.61
CA ALA A 161 4.06 -13.34 5.08
C ALA A 161 3.36 -12.21 5.85
N VAL A 162 2.03 -12.25 5.85
CA VAL A 162 1.18 -11.33 6.59
C VAL A 162 0.40 -12.12 7.64
N GLN A 163 0.45 -11.66 8.88
CA GLN A 163 -0.31 -12.22 9.99
C GLN A 163 -1.43 -11.26 10.39
N ASP A 164 -2.64 -11.78 10.60
CA ASP A 164 -3.71 -11.05 11.29
C ASP A 164 -3.47 -11.14 12.80
N TYR A 165 -2.70 -10.18 13.33
CA TYR A 165 -2.33 -10.17 14.74
C TYR A 165 -3.54 -9.90 15.65
N SER A 166 -4.41 -9.00 15.24
CA SER A 166 -5.65 -8.69 15.99
C SER A 166 -6.51 -9.93 16.27
N ASN A 167 -6.51 -10.89 15.35
CA ASN A 167 -7.38 -12.07 15.40
C ASN A 167 -6.62 -13.39 15.50
N LYS A 168 -5.34 -13.36 15.88
CA LYS A 168 -4.46 -14.56 15.97
C LYS A 168 -4.99 -15.69 16.83
N GLY A 169 -5.88 -15.39 17.79
CA GLY A 169 -6.53 -16.38 18.66
C GLY A 169 -7.86 -16.93 18.11
N LEU A 170 -8.30 -16.52 16.92
CA LEU A 170 -9.58 -16.88 16.33
C LEU A 170 -9.36 -17.78 15.09
N PRO A 171 -9.37 -19.11 15.24
CA PRO A 171 -8.97 -20.05 14.16
C PRO A 171 -9.87 -20.02 12.92
N ASN A 172 -11.10 -19.49 13.05
CA ASN A 172 -12.06 -19.37 11.94
C ASN A 172 -12.29 -17.92 11.54
N SER A 173 -11.36 -17.00 11.87
CA SER A 173 -11.45 -15.61 11.46
C SER A 173 -11.33 -15.48 9.94
N ASN A 174 -12.18 -14.66 9.33
CA ASN A 174 -12.11 -14.27 7.93
C ASN A 174 -11.62 -12.82 7.74
N TYR A 175 -11.19 -12.16 8.80
CA TYR A 175 -10.79 -10.76 8.76
C TYR A 175 -9.60 -10.51 7.83
N LEU A 176 -8.62 -11.41 7.78
CA LEU A 176 -7.50 -11.28 6.84
C LEU A 176 -7.97 -11.33 5.38
N SER A 177 -8.85 -12.27 5.03
CA SER A 177 -9.38 -12.37 3.67
C SER A 177 -10.29 -11.21 3.28
N ALA A 178 -10.91 -10.54 4.26
CA ALA A 178 -11.78 -9.39 4.07
C ALA A 178 -11.04 -8.04 4.22
N SER A 179 -9.76 -8.04 4.59
CA SER A 179 -8.98 -6.85 4.95
C SER A 179 -8.72 -5.89 3.81
N LYS A 180 -8.92 -6.29 2.55
CA LYS A 180 -8.46 -5.57 1.33
C LYS A 180 -6.94 -5.37 1.31
N ALA A 181 -6.19 -6.19 2.03
CA ALA A 181 -4.73 -6.08 2.10
C ALA A 181 -4.09 -6.16 0.72
N LYS A 182 -3.12 -5.28 0.50
CA LYS A 182 -2.31 -5.21 -0.72
C LYS A 182 -0.85 -5.09 -0.33
N VAL A 183 -0.02 -5.86 -1.02
CA VAL A 183 1.43 -5.86 -0.83
C VAL A 183 2.08 -5.28 -2.07
N PHE A 184 2.88 -4.25 -1.89
CA PHE A 184 3.62 -3.57 -2.95
C PHE A 184 5.11 -3.81 -2.77
N VAL A 185 5.77 -4.28 -3.82
CA VAL A 185 7.21 -4.57 -3.81
C VAL A 185 7.94 -3.61 -4.73
N TYR A 186 8.91 -2.90 -4.18
CA TYR A 186 9.73 -1.92 -4.90
C TYR A 186 11.19 -2.37 -4.98
N VAL A 187 11.80 -2.11 -6.15
CA VAL A 187 13.24 -2.23 -6.37
C VAL A 187 13.71 -0.94 -7.04
N GLY A 188 14.62 -0.21 -6.41
CA GLY A 188 14.97 1.13 -6.86
C GLY A 188 13.76 2.07 -6.82
N SER A 189 13.42 2.68 -7.95
CA SER A 189 12.25 3.53 -8.14
C SER A 189 11.03 2.80 -8.71
N SER A 190 11.14 1.50 -8.96
CA SER A 190 10.14 0.72 -9.69
C SER A 190 9.28 -0.14 -8.77
N LEU A 191 7.96 -0.05 -8.94
CA LEU A 191 7.02 -1.04 -8.42
C LEU A 191 7.13 -2.29 -9.31
N VAL A 192 7.50 -3.43 -8.71
CA VAL A 192 7.71 -4.69 -9.43
C VAL A 192 6.61 -5.71 -9.17
N ARG A 193 5.84 -5.53 -8.10
CA ARG A 193 4.66 -6.35 -7.79
C ARG A 193 3.65 -5.60 -6.92
#